data_bd1def891ce040d6df433013221deed9
#
_entry.id   bd1def891ce040d6df433013221deed9
#
_cell.length_a   1.000
_cell.length_b   1.000
_cell.length_c   1.000
_cell.angle_alpha   90.00
_cell.angle_beta   90.00
_cell.angle_gamma   90.00
#
_symmetry.space_group_name_H-M   'P 1'
#
loop_
_entity.id
_entity.type
_entity.pdbx_description
1 polymer ?
#
loop_
_entity_poly.entity_id
_entity_poly.type
_entity_poly.pdbx_seq_one_letter_code
_entity_poly.pdbx_strand_id
1 'polypeptide(L)'
;MATFNQRNITEFRSRLAGGGARANLFEVEIAFPEELGINLTDISDKVPFLVKAAEIPASNLGNIPVPYRGRVLPVAGDRTFDPWTVTIINDTDFIIRDAMEKWSNSINDLQTAQGTISPEVYQRSAQVKQLSREGTNPGDPEKVLRMYNFEGIYPNTVSNIPLDFGATDQIEEFQVTFNYLFYEVVSPTGNF
;
A
#
# COMPACT_ATOMS: atom_id res chain seq x y z
N MET A 1 15.27 33.18 -33.08
CA MET A 1 13.81 33.30 -32.80
C MET A 1 13.41 32.03 -32.06
N ALA A 2 13.09 32.12 -30.78
CA ALA A 2 12.57 30.98 -30.03
C ALA A 2 11.16 30.70 -30.54
N THR A 3 10.95 29.56 -31.19
CA THR A 3 9.63 29.04 -31.54
C THR A 3 8.88 28.79 -30.27
N PHE A 4 7.92 29.65 -29.95
CA PHE A 4 6.90 29.38 -28.93
C PHE A 4 6.15 28.13 -29.38
N ASN A 5 6.50 26.99 -28.82
CA ASN A 5 5.78 25.73 -29.03
C ASN A 5 4.37 25.95 -28.47
N GLN A 6 3.38 26.16 -29.35
CA GLN A 6 1.99 26.29 -28.95
C GLN A 6 1.57 24.94 -28.36
N ARG A 7 1.57 24.86 -27.03
CA ARG A 7 1.07 23.71 -26.26
C ARG A 7 -0.44 23.62 -26.52
N ASN A 8 -0.83 22.84 -27.52
CA ASN A 8 -2.24 22.60 -27.83
C ASN A 8 -2.70 21.27 -27.27
N ILE A 9 -3.99 21.08 -27.17
CA ILE A 9 -4.63 19.86 -26.61
C ILE A 9 -4.28 18.61 -27.43
N THR A 10 -4.03 18.74 -28.71
CA THR A 10 -3.66 17.62 -29.59
C THR A 10 -2.26 17.11 -29.27
N GLU A 11 -1.32 18.02 -29.03
CA GLU A 11 0.04 17.67 -28.62
C GLU A 11 0.05 17.05 -27.21
N PHE A 12 -0.73 17.60 -26.27
CA PHE A 12 -0.91 17.00 -24.96
C PHE A 12 -1.44 15.56 -25.08
N ARG A 13 -2.50 15.34 -25.87
CA ARG A 13 -3.08 14.03 -26.09
C ARG A 13 -2.09 13.03 -26.72
N SER A 14 -1.26 13.46 -27.66
CA SER A 14 -0.27 12.61 -28.31
C SER A 14 0.85 12.16 -27.36
N ARG A 15 1.14 12.97 -26.32
CA ARG A 15 2.17 12.64 -25.30
C ARG A 15 1.62 11.85 -24.11
N LEU A 16 0.31 11.82 -23.94
CA LEU A 16 -0.33 11.06 -22.88
C LEU A 16 -0.49 9.58 -23.31
N ALA A 17 0.55 8.79 -23.11
CA ALA A 17 0.55 7.36 -23.45
C ALA A 17 -0.60 6.62 -22.75
N GLY A 18 -1.35 5.78 -23.49
CA GLY A 18 -2.44 4.97 -22.96
C GLY A 18 -3.59 5.74 -22.29
N GLY A 19 -3.65 7.07 -22.47
CA GLY A 19 -4.68 7.92 -21.83
C GLY A 19 -4.47 8.16 -20.34
N GLY A 20 -3.29 7.84 -19.79
CA GLY A 20 -2.89 8.02 -18.39
C GLY A 20 -3.31 6.88 -17.48
N ALA A 21 -2.52 6.67 -16.43
CA ALA A 21 -2.82 5.70 -15.38
C ALA A 21 -4.07 6.13 -14.59
N ARG A 22 -4.90 5.17 -14.22
CA ARG A 22 -6.15 5.40 -13.52
C ARG A 22 -6.06 5.00 -12.06
N ALA A 23 -6.36 5.90 -11.15
CA ALA A 23 -6.26 5.66 -9.71
C ALA A 23 -7.21 4.55 -9.19
N ASN A 24 -8.29 4.26 -9.92
CA ASN A 24 -9.24 3.22 -9.56
C ASN A 24 -8.91 1.83 -10.12
N LEU A 25 -7.79 1.70 -10.85
CA LEU A 25 -7.32 0.41 -11.38
C LEU A 25 -6.08 -0.01 -10.61
N PHE A 26 -6.29 -0.69 -9.51
CA PHE A 26 -5.24 -1.22 -8.67
C PHE A 26 -5.66 -2.54 -8.02
N GLU A 27 -4.69 -3.28 -7.57
CA GLU A 27 -4.85 -4.53 -6.83
C GLU A 27 -3.87 -4.52 -5.66
N VAL A 28 -4.30 -5.06 -4.53
CA VAL A 28 -3.47 -5.18 -3.33
C VAL A 28 -3.46 -6.64 -2.89
N GLU A 29 -2.27 -7.16 -2.67
CA GLU A 29 -2.08 -8.49 -2.09
C GLU A 29 -1.30 -8.34 -0.79
N ILE A 30 -1.73 -9.04 0.24
CA ILE A 30 -1.10 -9.04 1.56
C ILE A 30 -0.85 -10.48 1.97
N ALA A 31 0.40 -10.82 2.25
CA ALA A 31 0.74 -12.10 2.83
C ALA A 31 0.48 -12.07 4.34
N PHE A 32 -0.15 -13.11 4.86
CA PHE A 32 -0.41 -13.26 6.30
C PHE A 32 0.51 -14.31 6.91
N PRO A 33 0.80 -14.22 8.22
CA PRO A 33 1.52 -15.28 8.94
C PRO A 33 0.72 -16.60 8.97
N GLU A 34 1.38 -17.71 8.70
CA GLU A 34 0.73 -19.03 8.69
C GLU A 34 0.25 -19.48 10.07
N GLU A 35 0.88 -18.95 11.13
CA GLU A 35 0.65 -19.33 12.51
C GLU A 35 -0.65 -18.76 13.11
N LEU A 36 -1.39 -17.92 12.37
CA LEU A 36 -2.62 -17.30 12.86
C LEU A 36 -3.80 -18.28 13.02
N GLY A 37 -3.69 -19.50 12.51
CA GLY A 37 -4.73 -20.53 12.62
C GLY A 37 -6.03 -20.15 11.87
N ILE A 38 -5.92 -19.37 10.83
CA ILE A 38 -7.02 -18.91 9.96
C ILE A 38 -6.88 -19.53 8.57
N ASN A 39 -7.99 -19.56 7.82
CA ASN A 39 -7.96 -20.03 6.43
C ASN A 39 -7.32 -18.96 5.53
N LEU A 40 -6.02 -19.08 5.32
CA LEU A 40 -5.24 -18.12 4.52
C LEU A 40 -5.70 -18.03 3.06
N THR A 41 -6.21 -19.14 2.52
CA THR A 41 -6.69 -19.16 1.12
C THR A 41 -7.88 -18.24 0.94
N ASP A 42 -8.89 -18.34 1.83
CA ASP A 42 -10.08 -17.48 1.75
C ASP A 42 -9.75 -16.01 1.93
N ILE A 43 -8.78 -15.70 2.78
CA ILE A 43 -8.35 -14.32 3.01
C ILE A 43 -7.61 -13.78 1.80
N SER A 44 -6.64 -14.53 1.27
CA SER A 44 -5.86 -14.13 0.10
C SER A 44 -6.74 -13.91 -1.13
N ASP A 45 -7.81 -14.68 -1.27
CA ASP A 45 -8.78 -14.51 -2.36
C ASP A 45 -9.67 -13.28 -2.16
N LYS A 46 -9.99 -12.91 -0.91
CA LYS A 46 -10.88 -11.77 -0.60
C LYS A 46 -10.16 -10.41 -0.59
N VAL A 47 -8.92 -10.34 -0.13
CA VAL A 47 -8.16 -9.08 0.03
C VAL A 47 -8.12 -8.24 -1.24
N PRO A 48 -7.80 -8.78 -2.43
CA PRO A 48 -7.75 -8.00 -3.66
C PRO A 48 -9.07 -7.31 -4.02
N PHE A 49 -10.20 -7.88 -3.61
CA PHE A 49 -11.55 -7.36 -3.91
C PHE A 49 -12.09 -6.41 -2.85
N LEU A 50 -11.72 -6.60 -1.59
CA LEU A 50 -12.26 -5.83 -0.46
C LEU A 50 -11.40 -4.63 -0.08
N VAL A 51 -10.20 -4.49 -0.61
CA VAL A 51 -9.39 -3.28 -0.46
C VAL A 51 -9.99 -2.17 -1.31
N LYS A 52 -10.63 -1.20 -0.65
CA LYS A 52 -11.26 -0.04 -1.29
C LYS A 52 -10.25 1.02 -1.70
N ALA A 53 -9.25 1.26 -0.87
CA ALA A 53 -8.23 2.26 -1.12
C ALA A 53 -6.87 1.84 -0.55
N ALA A 54 -5.84 2.14 -1.30
CA ALA A 54 -4.45 1.99 -0.89
C ALA A 54 -3.62 3.12 -1.48
N GLU A 55 -2.51 3.43 -0.83
CA GLU A 55 -1.60 4.48 -1.28
C GLU A 55 -0.35 3.87 -1.92
N ILE A 56 0.18 4.53 -2.94
CA ILE A 56 1.53 4.26 -3.42
C ILE A 56 2.50 4.92 -2.45
N PRO A 57 3.53 4.22 -1.94
CA PRO A 57 4.38 4.75 -0.89
C PRO A 57 5.16 5.98 -1.33
N ALA A 58 5.28 6.95 -0.43
CA ALA A 58 6.13 8.11 -0.63
C ALA A 58 7.63 7.71 -0.54
N SER A 59 8.47 8.46 -1.21
CA SER A 59 9.94 8.30 -1.13
C SER A 59 10.53 9.54 -0.48
N ASN A 60 10.93 9.42 0.78
CA ASN A 60 11.46 10.51 1.57
C ASN A 60 12.98 10.38 1.72
N LEU A 61 13.68 11.48 1.43
CA LEU A 61 15.10 11.64 1.71
C LEU A 61 15.28 12.77 2.71
N GLY A 62 16.00 12.53 3.78
CA GLY A 62 16.37 13.52 4.75
C GLY A 62 17.22 14.63 4.14
N ASN A 63 17.29 15.76 4.81
CA ASN A 63 18.14 16.88 4.44
C ASN A 63 19.08 17.22 5.60
N ILE A 64 20.39 17.22 5.32
CA ILE A 64 21.42 17.63 6.27
C ILE A 64 21.79 19.07 5.95
N PRO A 65 21.40 20.04 6.80
CA PRO A 65 21.76 21.43 6.59
C PRO A 65 23.20 21.71 7.02
N VAL A 66 24.09 22.02 6.08
CA VAL A 66 25.49 22.39 6.36
C VAL A 66 25.62 23.92 6.33
N PRO A 67 25.79 24.59 7.45
CA PRO A 67 25.94 26.04 7.48
C PRO A 67 27.33 26.48 6.99
N TYR A 68 27.36 27.44 6.06
CA TYR A 68 28.59 28.03 5.57
C TYR A 68 28.41 29.53 5.33
N ARG A 69 29.12 30.35 6.07
CA ARG A 69 29.21 31.83 5.95
C ARG A 69 27.83 32.52 5.74
N GLY A 70 26.85 32.18 6.60
CA GLY A 70 25.50 32.75 6.57
C GLY A 70 24.56 32.15 5.51
N ARG A 71 24.99 31.10 4.82
CA ARG A 71 24.16 30.30 3.92
C ARG A 71 24.10 28.84 4.39
N VAL A 72 23.05 28.13 3.98
CA VAL A 72 22.88 26.71 4.26
C VAL A 72 23.02 25.94 2.95
N LEU A 73 23.95 24.99 2.92
CA LEU A 73 24.08 24.03 1.84
C LEU A 73 23.25 22.78 2.22
N PRO A 74 22.18 22.45 1.47
CA PRO A 74 21.43 21.22 1.71
C PRO A 74 22.22 20.02 1.12
N VAL A 75 22.47 19.02 1.95
CA VAL A 75 23.08 17.74 1.56
C VAL A 75 22.05 16.66 1.79
N ALA A 76 21.95 15.67 0.86
CA ALA A 76 21.04 14.56 1.02
C ALA A 76 21.40 13.72 2.26
N GLY A 77 20.41 13.44 3.06
CA GLY A 77 20.50 12.59 4.25
C GLY A 77 19.94 11.19 4.05
N ASP A 78 19.58 10.55 5.15
CA ASP A 78 19.06 9.19 5.17
C ASP A 78 17.64 9.09 4.60
N ARG A 79 17.31 7.92 4.08
CA ARG A 79 15.97 7.60 3.58
C ARG A 79 15.06 7.18 4.74
N THR A 80 13.85 7.71 4.73
CA THR A 80 12.80 7.35 5.70
C THR A 80 11.55 6.87 4.95
N PHE A 81 10.80 5.98 5.60
CA PHE A 81 9.58 5.41 5.07
C PHE A 81 8.41 5.79 5.97
N ASP A 82 7.37 6.37 5.37
CA ASP A 82 6.13 6.66 6.08
C ASP A 82 5.27 5.39 6.17
N PRO A 83 4.50 5.20 7.25
CA PRO A 83 3.60 4.06 7.37
C PRO A 83 2.63 3.98 6.17
N TRP A 84 2.32 2.76 5.75
CA TRP A 84 1.43 2.50 4.64
C TRP A 84 0.01 2.19 5.14
N THR A 85 -0.98 2.92 4.62
CA THR A 85 -2.37 2.79 5.05
C THR A 85 -3.23 2.20 3.94
N VAL A 86 -4.07 1.24 4.33
CA VAL A 86 -5.02 0.55 3.45
C VAL A 86 -6.42 0.65 4.06
N THR A 87 -7.42 1.01 3.25
CA THR A 87 -8.83 1.00 3.65
C THR A 87 -9.50 -0.25 3.11
N ILE A 88 -10.16 -0.99 3.98
CA ILE A 88 -10.77 -2.28 3.70
C ILE A 88 -12.27 -2.20 3.99
N ILE A 89 -13.08 -2.72 3.05
CA ILE A 89 -14.51 -2.91 3.25
C ILE A 89 -14.70 -4.12 4.17
N ASN A 90 -15.48 -3.96 5.22
CA ASN A 90 -15.77 -5.05 6.13
C ASN A 90 -16.88 -5.95 5.57
N ASP A 91 -16.60 -7.23 5.55
CA ASP A 91 -17.54 -8.28 5.16
C ASP A 91 -18.30 -8.80 6.40
N THR A 92 -19.49 -9.35 6.21
CA THR A 92 -20.30 -9.93 7.29
C THR A 92 -19.62 -11.08 8.02
N ASP A 93 -18.65 -11.72 7.39
CA ASP A 93 -17.85 -12.80 7.98
C ASP A 93 -16.70 -12.28 8.86
N PHE A 94 -16.37 -11.00 8.80
CA PHE A 94 -15.26 -10.34 9.51
C PHE A 94 -13.89 -11.00 9.31
N ILE A 95 -13.71 -11.84 8.29
CA ILE A 95 -12.52 -12.69 8.12
C ILE A 95 -11.23 -11.86 8.04
N ILE A 96 -11.23 -10.77 7.25
CA ILE A 96 -10.02 -9.94 7.10
C ILE A 96 -9.77 -9.15 8.39
N ARG A 97 -10.81 -8.64 9.03
CA ARG A 97 -10.70 -7.93 10.31
C ARG A 97 -10.11 -8.83 11.38
N ASP A 98 -10.64 -10.01 11.54
CA ASP A 98 -10.17 -11.04 12.49
C ASP A 98 -8.71 -11.41 12.20
N ALA A 99 -8.33 -11.52 10.93
CA ALA A 99 -6.96 -11.81 10.54
C ALA A 99 -6.00 -10.70 10.99
N MET A 100 -6.37 -9.44 10.78
CA MET A 100 -5.56 -8.29 11.20
C MET A 100 -5.44 -8.19 12.72
N GLU A 101 -6.53 -8.41 13.44
CA GLU A 101 -6.54 -8.40 14.91
C GLU A 101 -5.71 -9.57 15.49
N LYS A 102 -5.84 -10.77 14.95
CA LYS A 102 -5.01 -11.92 15.33
C LYS A 102 -3.54 -11.70 15.02
N TRP A 103 -3.24 -11.10 13.87
CA TRP A 103 -1.85 -10.76 13.52
C TRP A 103 -1.28 -9.74 14.53
N SER A 104 -1.99 -8.68 14.82
CA SER A 104 -1.58 -7.71 15.83
C SER A 104 -1.40 -8.36 17.21
N ASN A 105 -2.34 -9.24 17.61
CA ASN A 105 -2.30 -9.95 18.89
C ASN A 105 -1.15 -10.96 18.96
N SER A 106 -0.75 -11.56 17.84
CA SER A 106 0.40 -12.48 17.81
C SER A 106 1.74 -11.75 18.01
N ILE A 107 1.81 -10.47 17.69
CA ILE A 107 2.97 -9.62 17.93
C ILE A 107 3.06 -9.23 19.40
N ASN A 108 1.93 -8.83 19.99
CA ASN A 108 1.83 -8.49 21.41
C ASN A 108 0.42 -8.81 21.91
N ASP A 109 0.32 -9.84 22.75
CA ASP A 109 -0.96 -10.30 23.30
C ASP A 109 -1.60 -9.25 24.21
N LEU A 110 -2.89 -8.99 23.97
CA LEU A 110 -3.66 -7.95 24.66
C LEU A 110 -3.80 -8.17 26.17
N GLN A 111 -3.78 -9.42 26.62
CA GLN A 111 -4.00 -9.75 28.04
C GLN A 111 -2.70 -9.91 28.79
N THR A 112 -1.75 -10.63 28.21
CA THR A 112 -0.51 -11.02 28.90
C THR A 112 0.66 -10.09 28.59
N ALA A 113 0.52 -9.24 27.58
CA ALA A 113 1.60 -8.41 27.00
C ALA A 113 2.83 -9.26 26.58
N GLN A 114 2.66 -10.55 26.40
CA GLN A 114 3.67 -11.45 25.84
C GLN A 114 3.55 -11.44 24.32
N GLY A 115 4.65 -11.54 23.63
CA GLY A 115 4.65 -11.52 22.19
C GLY A 115 5.85 -12.19 21.56
N THR A 116 5.83 -12.26 20.24
CA THR A 116 6.91 -12.84 19.47
C THR A 116 8.02 -11.80 19.26
N ILE A 117 9.22 -12.15 19.73
CA ILE A 117 10.41 -11.26 19.61
C ILE A 117 11.04 -11.36 18.23
N SER A 118 10.88 -12.49 17.52
CA SER A 118 11.51 -12.70 16.21
C SER A 118 10.72 -12.02 15.08
N PRO A 119 11.32 -11.03 14.39
CA PRO A 119 10.65 -10.36 13.27
C PRO A 119 10.24 -11.31 12.14
N GLU A 120 11.00 -12.37 11.90
CA GLU A 120 10.74 -13.37 10.85
C GLU A 120 9.39 -14.07 11.02
N VAL A 121 8.86 -14.14 12.23
CA VAL A 121 7.58 -14.80 12.52
C VAL A 121 6.39 -13.90 12.16
N TYR A 122 6.47 -12.60 12.41
CA TYR A 122 5.34 -11.70 12.22
C TYR A 122 5.49 -10.77 11.01
N GLN A 123 6.69 -10.54 10.51
CA GLN A 123 6.90 -9.73 9.30
C GLN A 123 6.57 -10.53 8.04
N ARG A 124 5.86 -9.90 7.13
CA ARG A 124 5.46 -10.50 5.84
C ARG A 124 5.70 -9.51 4.70
N SER A 125 5.29 -9.88 3.50
CA SER A 125 5.32 -9.02 2.32
C SER A 125 3.93 -8.60 1.89
N ALA A 126 3.84 -7.48 1.17
CA ALA A 126 2.64 -7.06 0.46
C ALA A 126 3.00 -6.49 -0.89
N GLN A 127 2.01 -6.45 -1.78
CA GLN A 127 2.16 -5.90 -3.12
C GLN A 127 1.02 -4.96 -3.45
N VAL A 128 1.35 -3.83 -4.08
CA VAL A 128 0.39 -2.92 -4.71
C VAL A 128 0.69 -2.88 -6.19
N LYS A 129 -0.28 -3.28 -6.99
CA LYS A 129 -0.20 -3.32 -8.45
C LYS A 129 -1.07 -2.23 -9.04
N GLN A 130 -0.50 -1.35 -9.83
CA GLN A 130 -1.22 -0.41 -10.67
C GLN A 130 -1.54 -1.08 -12.00
N LEU A 131 -2.82 -1.19 -12.33
CA LEU A 131 -3.27 -1.91 -13.50
C LEU A 131 -3.51 -0.98 -14.71
N SER A 132 -3.38 -1.54 -15.91
CA SER A 132 -3.75 -0.88 -17.15
C SER A 132 -5.26 -0.99 -17.41
N ARG A 133 -5.80 -0.07 -18.19
CA ARG A 133 -7.16 -0.18 -18.73
C ARG A 133 -7.25 -1.23 -19.86
N GLU A 134 -6.16 -1.46 -20.55
CA GLU A 134 -6.08 -2.38 -21.69
C GLU A 134 -5.77 -3.77 -21.19
N GLY A 135 -6.77 -4.57 -20.95
CA GLY A 135 -6.47 -5.92 -20.61
C GLY A 135 -7.68 -6.73 -20.17
N THR A 136 -7.64 -8.07 -20.34
CA THR A 136 -8.81 -8.94 -20.20
C THR A 136 -8.87 -9.76 -18.92
N ASN A 137 -7.75 -10.01 -18.18
CA ASN A 137 -7.80 -10.77 -16.92
C ASN A 137 -7.02 -10.12 -15.80
N PRO A 138 -7.52 -10.02 -14.57
CA PRO A 138 -6.75 -9.65 -13.39
C PRO A 138 -5.52 -10.56 -13.24
N GLY A 139 -4.38 -10.01 -12.85
CA GLY A 139 -3.16 -10.81 -12.63
C GLY A 139 -2.32 -11.12 -13.87
N ASP A 140 -2.74 -10.74 -15.07
CA ASP A 140 -1.89 -10.88 -16.27
C ASP A 140 -0.71 -9.89 -16.20
N PRO A 141 0.55 -10.34 -16.24
CA PRO A 141 1.72 -9.46 -16.13
C PRO A 141 1.79 -8.37 -17.19
N GLU A 142 1.19 -8.58 -18.36
CA GLU A 142 1.10 -7.56 -19.41
C GLU A 142 0.20 -6.36 -19.06
N LYS A 143 -0.58 -6.47 -17.98
CA LYS A 143 -1.52 -5.44 -17.52
C LYS A 143 -1.05 -4.63 -16.35
N VAL A 144 -0.04 -5.10 -15.64
CA VAL A 144 0.54 -4.38 -14.53
C VAL A 144 1.41 -3.27 -15.09
N LEU A 145 1.01 -2.02 -14.88
CA LEU A 145 1.81 -0.85 -15.26
C LEU A 145 3.01 -0.68 -14.34
N ARG A 146 2.79 -0.94 -13.06
CA ARG A 146 3.79 -0.79 -12.02
C ARG A 146 3.40 -1.60 -10.78
N MET A 147 4.38 -2.18 -10.12
CA MET A 147 4.20 -2.96 -8.91
C MET A 147 5.14 -2.44 -7.82
N TYR A 148 4.63 -2.35 -6.61
CA TYR A 148 5.37 -1.97 -5.42
C TYR A 148 5.32 -3.15 -4.47
N ASN A 149 6.49 -3.75 -4.21
CA ASN A 149 6.64 -4.84 -3.26
C ASN A 149 7.11 -4.27 -1.93
N PHE A 150 6.33 -4.46 -0.89
CA PHE A 150 6.69 -4.08 0.47
C PHE A 150 7.29 -5.28 1.18
N GLU A 151 8.40 -5.06 1.87
CA GLU A 151 9.08 -6.08 2.64
C GLU A 151 9.06 -5.76 4.13
N GLY A 152 8.84 -6.80 4.95
CA GLY A 152 8.81 -6.69 6.39
C GLY A 152 7.61 -5.93 6.93
N ILE A 153 6.44 -6.05 6.29
CA ILE A 153 5.22 -5.41 6.76
C ILE A 153 4.69 -6.08 8.02
N TYR A 154 4.11 -5.28 8.90
CA TYR A 154 3.27 -5.73 10.01
C TYR A 154 2.26 -4.66 10.39
N PRO A 155 1.07 -5.03 10.91
CA PRO A 155 0.05 -4.06 11.29
C PRO A 155 0.49 -3.28 12.52
N ASN A 156 0.56 -1.96 12.38
CA ASN A 156 0.83 -1.04 13.48
C ASN A 156 -0.47 -0.58 14.15
N THR A 157 -1.49 -0.31 13.34
CA THR A 157 -2.79 0.14 13.83
C THR A 157 -3.91 -0.48 13.01
N VAL A 158 -4.87 -1.08 13.67
CA VAL A 158 -6.16 -1.47 13.11
C VAL A 158 -7.20 -0.48 13.64
N SER A 159 -7.82 0.33 12.76
CA SER A 159 -8.70 1.40 13.20
C SER A 159 -9.99 0.88 13.83
N ASN A 160 -10.66 1.74 14.59
CA ASN A 160 -12.02 1.50 15.03
C ASN A 160 -13.01 1.53 13.86
N ILE A 161 -14.15 0.88 14.04
CA ILE A 161 -15.32 0.96 13.15
C ILE A 161 -16.41 1.74 13.93
N PRO A 162 -16.86 2.90 13.45
CA PRO A 162 -17.94 3.64 14.08
C PRO A 162 -19.27 2.91 13.83
N LEU A 163 -20.03 2.64 14.89
CA LEU A 163 -21.37 2.06 14.81
C LEU A 163 -22.40 3.12 15.21
N ASP A 164 -23.36 3.38 14.32
CA ASP A 164 -24.41 4.39 14.54
C ASP A 164 -25.76 3.87 13.99
N PHE A 165 -26.79 3.87 14.80
CA PHE A 165 -28.15 3.50 14.36
C PHE A 165 -28.72 4.40 13.27
N GLY A 166 -28.21 5.61 13.12
CA GLY A 166 -28.60 6.56 12.07
C GLY A 166 -27.87 6.34 10.73
N ALA A 167 -26.83 5.52 10.71
CA ALA A 167 -26.07 5.22 9.50
C ALA A 167 -26.80 4.18 8.64
N THR A 168 -27.79 4.62 7.88
CA THR A 168 -28.52 3.79 6.92
C THR A 168 -27.78 3.78 5.57
N ASP A 169 -27.84 2.65 4.86
CA ASP A 169 -27.25 2.46 3.51
C ASP A 169 -25.73 2.70 3.43
N GLN A 170 -25.01 2.41 4.51
CA GLN A 170 -23.56 2.49 4.57
C GLN A 170 -22.96 1.11 4.89
N ILE A 171 -21.92 0.74 4.16
CA ILE A 171 -21.13 -0.46 4.44
C ILE A 171 -20.00 -0.05 5.37
N GLU A 172 -19.71 -0.89 6.35
CA GLU A 172 -18.60 -0.69 7.26
C GLU A 172 -17.24 -0.75 6.56
N GLU A 173 -16.36 0.16 6.95
CA GLU A 173 -14.99 0.24 6.47
C GLU A 173 -14.05 0.44 7.65
N PHE A 174 -12.86 -0.11 7.55
CA PHE A 174 -11.81 0.12 8.52
C PHE A 174 -10.46 0.33 7.82
N GLN A 175 -9.55 0.97 8.52
CA GLN A 175 -8.20 1.23 8.02
C GLN A 175 -7.20 0.39 8.79
N VAL A 176 -6.21 -0.12 8.07
CA VAL A 176 -5.05 -0.75 8.66
C VAL A 176 -3.82 0.02 8.22
N THR A 177 -3.03 0.44 9.20
CA THR A 177 -1.76 1.11 8.97
C THR A 177 -0.64 0.11 9.24
N PHE A 178 0.23 -0.07 8.27
CA PHE A 178 1.36 -0.98 8.33
C PHE A 178 2.67 -0.21 8.44
N ASN A 179 3.58 -0.71 9.26
CA ASN A 179 4.99 -0.38 9.15
C ASN A 179 5.67 -1.40 8.25
N TYR A 180 6.73 -1.02 7.59
CA TYR A 180 7.53 -1.86 6.70
C TYR A 180 9.00 -1.45 6.72
N LEU A 181 9.89 -2.32 6.29
CA LEU A 181 11.33 -2.05 6.26
C LEU A 181 11.71 -1.20 5.03
N PHE A 182 11.29 -1.64 3.87
CA PHE A 182 11.51 -0.95 2.59
C PHE A 182 10.51 -1.44 1.55
N TYR A 183 10.48 -0.77 0.42
CA TYR A 183 9.75 -1.24 -0.74
C TYR A 183 10.64 -1.25 -1.98
N GLU A 184 10.34 -2.16 -2.89
CA GLU A 184 10.93 -2.23 -4.21
C GLU A 184 9.91 -1.90 -5.28
N VAL A 185 10.39 -1.26 -6.36
CA VAL A 185 9.54 -0.91 -7.49
C VAL A 185 9.89 -1.80 -8.67
N VAL A 186 8.92 -2.59 -9.11
CA VAL A 186 9.05 -3.45 -10.28
C VAL A 186 8.21 -2.87 -11.42
N SER A 187 8.85 -2.66 -12.57
CA SER A 187 8.19 -2.25 -13.79
C SER A 187 8.20 -3.42 -14.79
N PRO A 188 7.16 -3.60 -15.64
CA PRO A 188 7.17 -4.63 -16.67
C PRO A 188 8.36 -4.52 -17.64
N THR A 189 8.98 -3.34 -17.70
CA THR A 189 10.14 -3.05 -18.56
C THR A 189 11.49 -3.22 -17.86
N GLY A 190 11.52 -3.67 -16.60
CA GLY A 190 12.73 -3.93 -15.80
C GLY A 190 12.69 -3.29 -14.42
N ASN A 191 13.55 -3.76 -13.52
CA ASN A 191 13.76 -3.18 -12.18
C ASN A 191 14.47 -1.82 -12.30
N PHE A 192 14.14 -0.91 -11.40
CA PHE A 192 14.89 0.35 -11.20
C PHE A 192 16.12 0.10 -10.36
#